data_b51a42c60e34959d269801bdc98b55cc
#
_entry.id   b51a42c60e34959d269801bdc98b55cc
#
_cell.length_a   1.000
_cell.length_b   1.000
_cell.length_c   1.000
_cell.angle_alpha   90.00
_cell.angle_beta   90.00
_cell.angle_gamma   90.00
#
_symmetry.space_group_name_H-M   'P 1'
#
loop_
_entity.id
_entity.type
_entity.pdbx_description
1 polymer ?
#
loop_
_entity_poly.entity_id
_entity_poly.type
_entity_poly.pdbx_seq_one_letter_code
_entity_poly.pdbx_strand_id
1 'polypeptide(L)'
;MLITGCLCGASASGADFDLELAAGYAWDDNVGLDELERATGESDEVTTLEIQGSALFSYQDRASLRVSAGLVDDSYQEFSQVDRRTESLGVNLEAQLGKATVGINWFDVSADLDDAEFLTYERISPYLAGFLSKHWFLRGEYVYGEKEIAKRPGREANSHTVAVDSYYFLQGLKRYAVVGYAFRVDNARANRYDYDSHAIKARYVHRENLGRLPLELEIEGKYEDRQYKAPDPMIGTEREDTRWRFSVELRLSFTDYASWAVIIKNSDYDSTLPTASYSDLVVGTEIRLSF
;
A
#
# COMPACT_ATOMS: atom_id res chain seq x y z
N MET A 1 26.92 6.58 -44.89
CA MET A 1 27.28 5.39 -44.12
C MET A 1 26.08 5.02 -43.28
N LEU A 2 25.21 4.14 -43.80
CA LEU A 2 23.97 3.70 -43.17
C LEU A 2 24.31 2.67 -42.10
N ILE A 3 24.03 2.98 -40.83
CA ILE A 3 24.06 1.98 -39.75
C ILE A 3 22.72 1.30 -39.72
N THR A 4 22.66 0.12 -40.32
CA THR A 4 21.52 -0.80 -40.23
C THR A 4 21.59 -1.48 -38.87
N GLY A 5 20.85 -0.98 -37.90
CA GLY A 5 20.66 -1.63 -36.61
C GLY A 5 19.80 -2.89 -36.81
N CYS A 6 20.41 -4.03 -36.59
CA CYS A 6 19.70 -5.33 -36.55
C CYS A 6 18.83 -5.34 -35.28
N LEU A 7 17.52 -5.10 -35.42
CA LEU A 7 16.54 -5.42 -34.40
C LEU A 7 16.41 -6.95 -34.40
N CYS A 8 17.16 -7.61 -33.48
CA CYS A 8 16.89 -9.00 -33.12
C CYS A 8 15.46 -9.08 -32.61
N GLY A 9 14.63 -9.80 -33.34
CA GLY A 9 13.26 -10.11 -32.94
C GLY A 9 13.29 -10.89 -31.62
N ALA A 10 12.96 -10.20 -30.52
CA ALA A 10 12.66 -10.84 -29.25
C ALA A 10 11.31 -11.55 -29.43
N SER A 11 11.31 -12.87 -29.30
CA SER A 11 10.06 -13.62 -29.15
C SER A 11 9.50 -13.27 -27.78
N ALA A 12 8.55 -12.35 -27.71
CA ALA A 12 7.75 -12.14 -26.52
C ALA A 12 6.92 -13.42 -26.31
N SER A 13 7.14 -14.15 -25.22
CA SER A 13 6.15 -15.08 -24.70
C SER A 13 4.88 -14.27 -24.40
N GLY A 14 3.69 -14.85 -24.61
CA GLY A 14 2.42 -14.12 -24.47
C GLY A 14 2.32 -13.31 -23.18
N ALA A 15 1.51 -12.27 -23.21
CA ALA A 15 1.18 -11.49 -22.00
C ALA A 15 0.20 -12.29 -21.14
N ASP A 16 0.46 -12.38 -19.84
CA ASP A 16 -0.50 -12.90 -18.87
C ASP A 16 -1.33 -11.73 -18.34
N PHE A 17 -2.65 -11.87 -18.33
CA PHE A 17 -3.58 -10.85 -17.87
C PHE A 17 -4.30 -11.34 -16.64
N ASP A 18 -4.39 -10.49 -15.63
CA ASP A 18 -5.18 -10.70 -14.42
C ASP A 18 -6.21 -9.56 -14.30
N LEU A 19 -7.44 -9.91 -13.93
CA LEU A 19 -8.51 -8.99 -13.61
C LEU A 19 -9.12 -9.38 -12.26
N GLU A 20 -9.21 -8.43 -11.34
CA GLU A 20 -9.87 -8.60 -10.05
C GLU A 20 -11.01 -7.60 -9.92
N LEU A 21 -12.14 -8.09 -9.39
CA LEU A 21 -13.31 -7.30 -9.01
C LEU A 21 -13.60 -7.59 -7.55
N ALA A 22 -13.76 -6.56 -6.72
CA ALA A 22 -14.15 -6.76 -5.34
C ALA A 22 -15.32 -5.85 -4.96
N ALA A 23 -16.16 -6.34 -4.05
CA ALA A 23 -17.22 -5.58 -3.40
C ALA A 23 -17.15 -5.82 -1.91
N GLY A 24 -16.99 -4.74 -1.15
CA GLY A 24 -16.85 -4.72 0.30
C GLY A 24 -17.96 -3.92 0.98
N TYR A 25 -18.19 -4.27 2.23
CA TYR A 25 -19.04 -3.52 3.15
C TYR A 25 -18.38 -3.53 4.52
N ALA A 26 -18.26 -2.37 5.15
CA ALA A 26 -17.65 -2.26 6.45
C ALA A 26 -18.36 -1.23 7.32
N TRP A 27 -18.25 -1.42 8.62
CA TRP A 27 -18.53 -0.43 9.63
C TRP A 27 -17.21 0.19 10.09
N ASP A 28 -17.16 1.51 10.10
CA ASP A 28 -16.06 2.36 10.52
C ASP A 28 -16.51 3.15 11.75
N ASP A 29 -15.82 2.99 12.89
CA ASP A 29 -16.26 3.61 14.15
C ASP A 29 -15.84 5.08 14.27
N ASN A 30 -14.96 5.54 13.37
CA ASN A 30 -14.44 6.90 13.41
C ASN A 30 -13.97 7.39 12.03
N VAL A 31 -14.92 7.74 11.19
CA VAL A 31 -14.67 8.18 9.81
C VAL A 31 -13.60 9.26 9.74
N GLY A 32 -12.51 8.99 9.05
CA GLY A 32 -11.33 9.83 9.04
C GLY A 32 -10.67 9.99 7.68
N LEU A 33 -9.80 10.99 7.61
CA LEU A 33 -8.91 11.24 6.48
C LEU A 33 -7.46 11.24 6.97
N ASP A 34 -6.78 10.12 6.82
CA ASP A 34 -5.38 9.93 7.24
C ASP A 34 -4.42 10.97 6.65
N GLU A 35 -4.67 11.40 5.39
CA GLU A 35 -3.87 12.40 4.70
C GLU A 35 -3.98 13.78 5.33
N LEU A 36 -5.09 14.04 6.02
CA LEU A 36 -5.32 15.27 6.77
C LEU A 36 -5.08 15.12 8.28
N GLU A 37 -4.85 13.89 8.73
CA GLU A 37 -4.64 13.56 10.15
C GLU A 37 -5.82 14.02 11.00
N ARG A 38 -7.03 13.68 10.56
CA ARG A 38 -8.30 14.05 11.17
C ARG A 38 -9.30 12.92 11.12
N ALA A 39 -10.09 12.81 12.16
CA ALA A 39 -11.27 11.98 12.21
C ALA A 39 -12.48 12.80 12.67
N THR A 40 -13.67 12.31 12.38
CA THR A 40 -14.93 12.99 12.71
C THR A 40 -15.36 12.77 14.15
N GLY A 41 -14.96 11.66 14.76
CA GLY A 41 -15.47 11.17 16.05
C GLY A 41 -16.84 10.48 15.91
N GLU A 42 -17.28 10.22 14.69
CA GLU A 42 -18.59 9.64 14.33
C GLU A 42 -18.37 8.36 13.52
N SER A 43 -19.26 7.38 13.71
CA SER A 43 -19.23 6.12 12.96
C SER A 43 -20.09 6.19 11.72
N ASP A 44 -19.74 5.41 10.70
CA ASP A 44 -20.53 5.25 9.50
C ASP A 44 -20.32 3.85 8.87
N GLU A 45 -21.15 3.51 7.91
CA GLU A 45 -21.03 2.31 7.10
C GLU A 45 -20.52 2.69 5.70
N VAL A 46 -19.53 1.94 5.21
CA VAL A 46 -18.92 2.19 3.90
C VAL A 46 -19.11 0.99 2.98
N THR A 47 -19.49 1.28 1.75
CA THR A 47 -19.48 0.31 0.64
C THR A 47 -18.29 0.61 -0.24
N THR A 48 -17.45 -0.40 -0.50
CA THR A 48 -16.29 -0.31 -1.37
C THR A 48 -16.51 -1.14 -2.63
N LEU A 49 -16.26 -0.55 -3.79
CA LEU A 49 -16.16 -1.26 -5.07
C LEU A 49 -14.73 -1.13 -5.60
N GLU A 50 -14.13 -2.24 -6.00
CA GLU A 50 -12.76 -2.26 -6.51
C GLU A 50 -12.71 -3.00 -7.85
N ILE A 51 -11.97 -2.42 -8.80
CA ILE A 51 -11.58 -3.04 -10.08
C ILE A 51 -10.07 -2.89 -10.20
N GLN A 52 -9.36 -3.99 -10.37
CA GLN A 52 -7.92 -4.00 -10.60
C GLN A 52 -7.58 -4.89 -11.78
N GLY A 53 -6.76 -4.39 -12.70
CA GLY A 53 -6.25 -5.15 -13.83
C GLY A 53 -4.74 -5.11 -13.90
N SER A 54 -4.11 -6.19 -14.37
CA SER A 54 -2.68 -6.20 -14.66
C SER A 54 -2.33 -6.99 -15.92
N ALA A 55 -1.22 -6.61 -16.54
CA ALA A 55 -0.60 -7.33 -17.65
C ALA A 55 0.87 -7.58 -17.34
N LEU A 56 1.29 -8.85 -17.40
CA LEU A 56 2.67 -9.29 -17.19
C LEU A 56 3.28 -9.73 -18.51
N PHE A 57 4.38 -9.09 -18.89
CA PHE A 57 5.20 -9.42 -20.05
C PHE A 57 6.52 -10.01 -19.56
N SER A 58 6.82 -11.26 -19.89
CA SER A 58 8.06 -11.94 -19.52
C SER A 58 9.02 -12.07 -20.69
N TYR A 59 10.30 -11.86 -20.45
CA TYR A 59 11.37 -12.02 -21.43
C TYR A 59 12.40 -13.05 -20.96
N GLN A 60 12.38 -14.25 -21.57
CA GLN A 60 13.35 -15.33 -21.36
C GLN A 60 13.62 -15.67 -19.88
N ASP A 61 12.63 -15.59 -19.00
CA ASP A 61 12.73 -15.77 -17.54
C ASP A 61 13.82 -14.89 -16.87
N ARG A 62 14.28 -13.85 -17.57
CA ARG A 62 15.35 -12.97 -17.10
C ARG A 62 14.88 -11.57 -16.76
N ALA A 63 13.83 -11.12 -17.40
CA ALA A 63 13.24 -9.82 -17.15
C ALA A 63 11.73 -9.91 -17.28
N SER A 64 11.02 -9.06 -16.57
CA SER A 64 9.58 -8.90 -16.68
C SER A 64 9.19 -7.44 -16.58
N LEU A 65 8.10 -7.12 -17.26
CA LEU A 65 7.39 -5.85 -17.18
C LEU A 65 5.97 -6.15 -16.75
N ARG A 66 5.54 -5.59 -15.61
CA ARG A 66 4.14 -5.60 -15.19
C ARG A 66 3.58 -4.19 -15.28
N VAL A 67 2.43 -4.06 -15.90
CA VAL A 67 1.63 -2.83 -15.90
C VAL A 67 0.33 -3.13 -15.19
N SER A 68 -0.11 -2.27 -14.28
CA SER A 68 -1.34 -2.43 -13.52
C SER A 68 -2.13 -1.13 -13.49
N ALA A 69 -3.45 -1.25 -13.43
CA ALA A 69 -4.36 -0.13 -13.22
C ALA A 69 -5.45 -0.55 -12.24
N GLY A 70 -5.90 0.36 -11.40
CA GLY A 70 -6.93 0.11 -10.40
C GLY A 70 -7.87 1.28 -10.22
N LEU A 71 -9.09 0.98 -9.82
CA LEU A 71 -10.12 1.93 -9.41
C LEU A 71 -10.74 1.40 -8.13
N VAL A 72 -10.82 2.24 -7.11
CA VAL A 72 -11.53 1.97 -5.85
C VAL A 72 -12.52 3.10 -5.62
N ASP A 73 -13.75 2.75 -5.29
CA ASP A 73 -14.83 3.69 -4.98
C ASP A 73 -15.37 3.34 -3.59
N ASP A 74 -15.19 4.26 -2.64
CA ASP A 74 -15.66 4.16 -1.27
C ASP A 74 -16.83 5.12 -1.08
N SER A 75 -18.01 4.61 -0.76
CA SER A 75 -19.23 5.39 -0.55
C SER A 75 -19.76 5.19 0.87
N TYR A 76 -19.81 6.27 1.64
CA TYR A 76 -20.31 6.34 3.01
C TYR A 76 -21.80 6.61 3.02
N GLN A 77 -22.53 6.06 4.02
CA GLN A 77 -23.99 6.22 4.08
C GLN A 77 -24.43 7.61 4.55
N GLU A 78 -23.78 8.14 5.58
CA GLU A 78 -24.12 9.42 6.20
C GLU A 78 -23.13 10.53 5.83
N PHE A 79 -21.83 10.20 5.75
CA PHE A 79 -20.75 11.16 5.51
C PHE A 79 -20.32 11.20 4.04
N SER A 80 -21.24 11.46 3.10
CA SER A 80 -20.92 11.50 1.67
C SER A 80 -19.82 12.50 1.28
N GLN A 81 -19.55 13.51 2.11
CA GLN A 81 -18.44 14.45 1.91
C GLN A 81 -17.04 13.79 2.04
N VAL A 82 -16.95 12.55 2.49
CA VAL A 82 -15.73 11.73 2.51
C VAL A 82 -15.79 10.56 1.54
N ASP A 83 -16.83 10.48 0.70
CA ASP A 83 -16.85 9.53 -0.42
C ASP A 83 -15.61 9.73 -1.25
N ARG A 84 -14.91 8.63 -1.55
CA ARG A 84 -13.61 8.68 -2.18
C ARG A 84 -13.52 7.77 -3.39
N ARG A 85 -13.11 8.34 -4.50
CA ARG A 85 -12.73 7.61 -5.70
C ARG A 85 -11.22 7.68 -5.88
N THR A 86 -10.57 6.52 -5.91
CA THR A 86 -9.12 6.42 -6.07
C THR A 86 -8.79 5.68 -7.36
N GLU A 87 -8.01 6.30 -8.21
CA GLU A 87 -7.46 5.73 -9.42
C GLU A 87 -5.96 5.46 -9.23
N SER A 88 -5.46 4.36 -9.75
CA SER A 88 -4.05 4.01 -9.64
C SER A 88 -3.50 3.46 -10.95
N LEU A 89 -2.22 3.76 -11.21
CA LEU A 89 -1.46 3.20 -12.32
C LEU A 89 -0.10 2.76 -11.79
N GLY A 90 0.33 1.55 -12.17
CA GLY A 90 1.59 0.97 -11.74
C GLY A 90 2.40 0.40 -12.90
N VAL A 91 3.71 0.57 -12.85
CA VAL A 91 4.67 -0.08 -13.74
C VAL A 91 5.79 -0.68 -12.90
N ASN A 92 6.00 -1.98 -13.04
CA ASN A 92 7.14 -2.67 -12.45
C ASN A 92 8.01 -3.27 -13.55
N LEU A 93 9.28 -2.93 -13.54
CA LEU A 93 10.30 -3.55 -14.39
C LEU A 93 11.30 -4.27 -13.48
N GLU A 94 11.54 -5.55 -13.73
CA GLU A 94 12.54 -6.31 -12.99
C GLU A 94 13.44 -7.15 -13.89
N ALA A 95 14.63 -7.45 -13.40
CA ALA A 95 15.59 -8.32 -14.06
C ALA A 95 16.34 -9.21 -13.07
N GLN A 96 16.63 -10.45 -13.49
CA GLN A 96 17.41 -11.39 -12.72
C GLN A 96 18.91 -11.16 -12.93
N LEU A 97 19.66 -10.90 -11.86
CA LEU A 97 21.12 -10.77 -11.84
C LEU A 97 21.70 -11.91 -10.99
N GLY A 98 21.88 -13.07 -11.59
CA GLY A 98 22.34 -14.26 -10.90
C GLY A 98 21.33 -14.76 -9.88
N LYS A 99 21.62 -14.60 -8.57
CA LYS A 99 20.70 -14.99 -7.47
C LYS A 99 19.88 -13.81 -6.93
N ALA A 100 20.09 -12.64 -7.45
CA ALA A 100 19.41 -11.43 -7.04
C ALA A 100 18.46 -10.96 -8.15
N THR A 101 17.37 -10.33 -7.74
CA THR A 101 16.45 -9.60 -8.60
C THR A 101 16.67 -8.12 -8.37
N VAL A 102 16.87 -7.36 -9.42
CA VAL A 102 16.84 -5.89 -9.38
C VAL A 102 15.60 -5.42 -10.11
N GLY A 103 15.00 -4.37 -9.62
CA GLY A 103 13.83 -3.81 -10.28
C GLY A 103 13.60 -2.36 -9.91
N ILE A 104 12.62 -1.78 -10.59
CA ILE A 104 12.14 -0.44 -10.36
C ILE A 104 10.62 -0.45 -10.46
N ASN A 105 9.96 0.15 -9.47
CA ASN A 105 8.53 0.42 -9.52
C ASN A 105 8.32 1.91 -9.76
N TRP A 106 7.39 2.23 -10.63
CA TRP A 106 6.74 3.52 -10.70
C TRP A 106 5.25 3.33 -10.37
N PHE A 107 4.68 4.25 -9.62
CA PHE A 107 3.30 4.19 -9.17
C PHE A 107 2.74 5.60 -9.06
N ASP A 108 1.57 5.78 -9.63
CA ASP A 108 0.80 7.03 -9.62
C ASP A 108 -0.58 6.74 -9.05
N VAL A 109 -1.07 7.64 -8.19
CA VAL A 109 -2.40 7.59 -7.56
C VAL A 109 -3.00 8.96 -7.60
N SER A 110 -4.24 9.03 -8.05
CA SER A 110 -5.10 10.19 -7.85
C SER A 110 -6.33 9.80 -7.03
N ALA A 111 -6.77 10.67 -6.15
CA ALA A 111 -7.98 10.48 -5.38
C ALA A 111 -8.84 11.74 -5.41
N ASP A 112 -10.12 11.56 -5.71
CA ASP A 112 -11.16 12.55 -5.55
C ASP A 112 -11.89 12.32 -4.22
N LEU A 113 -12.35 13.39 -3.60
CA LEU A 113 -13.16 13.39 -2.39
C LEU A 113 -14.41 14.23 -2.68
N ASP A 114 -15.61 13.64 -2.54
CA ASP A 114 -16.88 14.27 -2.88
C ASP A 114 -16.83 14.87 -4.32
N ASP A 115 -16.44 14.03 -5.28
CA ASP A 115 -16.27 14.37 -6.71
C ASP A 115 -15.29 15.54 -7.00
N ALA A 116 -14.45 15.93 -6.03
CA ALA A 116 -13.45 16.96 -6.20
C ALA A 116 -12.03 16.43 -5.99
N GLU A 117 -11.10 16.87 -6.84
CA GLU A 117 -9.69 16.54 -6.68
C GLU A 117 -9.21 16.76 -5.24
N PHE A 118 -8.63 15.72 -4.64
CA PHE A 118 -8.16 15.73 -3.26
C PHE A 118 -6.68 15.47 -3.15
N LEU A 119 -6.18 14.39 -3.76
CA LEU A 119 -4.82 13.90 -3.61
C LEU A 119 -4.24 13.44 -4.94
N THR A 120 -2.99 13.81 -5.20
CA THR A 120 -2.12 13.11 -6.14
C THR A 120 -0.87 12.62 -5.43
N TYR A 121 -0.44 11.41 -5.75
CA TYR A 121 0.76 10.82 -5.21
C TYR A 121 1.50 10.01 -6.27
N GLU A 122 2.72 10.45 -6.59
CA GLU A 122 3.62 9.72 -7.50
C GLU A 122 4.80 9.17 -6.71
N ARG A 123 5.26 7.96 -7.04
CA ARG A 123 6.48 7.40 -6.47
C ARG A 123 7.26 6.58 -7.47
N ILE A 124 8.59 6.61 -7.28
CA ILE A 124 9.54 5.74 -7.97
C ILE A 124 10.37 4.99 -6.93
N SER A 125 10.55 3.68 -7.10
CA SER A 125 11.28 2.87 -6.12
C SER A 125 12.13 1.78 -6.77
N PRO A 126 13.44 2.04 -6.97
CA PRO A 126 14.40 0.99 -7.27
C PRO A 126 14.56 0.05 -6.07
N TYR A 127 14.72 -1.25 -6.35
CA TYR A 127 14.89 -2.27 -5.33
C TYR A 127 15.89 -3.35 -5.74
N LEU A 128 16.42 -4.02 -4.72
CA LEU A 128 17.24 -5.22 -4.82
C LEU A 128 16.63 -6.28 -3.91
N ALA A 129 16.44 -7.50 -4.42
CA ALA A 129 15.86 -8.59 -3.65
C ALA A 129 16.60 -9.90 -3.94
N GLY A 130 16.57 -10.85 -2.98
CA GLY A 130 17.18 -12.14 -3.19
C GLY A 130 17.09 -13.07 -1.98
N PHE A 131 17.29 -14.37 -2.25
CA PHE A 131 17.35 -15.40 -1.23
C PHE A 131 18.73 -15.46 -0.60
N LEU A 132 18.82 -15.27 0.71
CA LEU A 132 20.02 -15.55 1.51
C LEU A 132 20.16 -17.05 1.82
N SER A 133 19.03 -17.73 1.95
CA SER A 133 18.93 -19.17 2.14
C SER A 133 17.60 -19.70 1.59
N LYS A 134 17.34 -21.01 1.68
CA LYS A 134 16.05 -21.60 1.27
C LYS A 134 14.83 -21.04 2.02
N HIS A 135 15.06 -20.50 3.21
CA HIS A 135 14.01 -20.00 4.10
C HIS A 135 14.03 -18.49 4.29
N TRP A 136 15.04 -17.80 3.79
CA TRP A 136 15.25 -16.39 4.05
C TRP A 136 15.43 -15.58 2.77
N PHE A 137 14.51 -14.63 2.55
CA PHE A 137 14.55 -13.71 1.45
C PHE A 137 14.59 -12.27 1.97
N LEU A 138 15.44 -11.46 1.41
CA LEU A 138 15.53 -10.02 1.71
C LEU A 138 15.16 -9.20 0.50
N ARG A 139 14.52 -8.06 0.76
CA ARG A 139 14.27 -7.00 -0.21
C ARG A 139 14.65 -5.66 0.43
N GLY A 140 15.55 -4.94 -0.22
CA GLY A 140 15.87 -3.55 0.12
C GLY A 140 15.37 -2.63 -0.99
N GLU A 141 14.80 -1.48 -0.63
CA GLU A 141 14.34 -0.49 -1.60
C GLU A 141 14.63 0.94 -1.13
N TYR A 142 14.77 1.82 -2.10
CA TYR A 142 14.73 3.26 -1.91
C TYR A 142 13.48 3.78 -2.61
N VAL A 143 12.71 4.64 -1.94
CA VAL A 143 11.50 5.24 -2.49
C VAL A 143 11.65 6.75 -2.50
N TYR A 144 11.50 7.35 -3.67
CA TYR A 144 11.23 8.76 -3.83
C TYR A 144 9.73 8.93 -4.11
N GLY A 145 9.06 9.84 -3.40
CA GLY A 145 7.65 10.11 -3.57
C GLY A 145 7.35 11.59 -3.56
N GLU A 146 6.38 12.00 -4.37
CA GLU A 146 5.81 13.35 -4.41
C GLU A 146 4.32 13.26 -4.06
N LYS A 147 3.86 14.17 -3.21
CA LYS A 147 2.48 14.23 -2.75
C LYS A 147 1.95 15.65 -2.86
N GLU A 148 0.79 15.79 -3.49
CA GLU A 148 0.05 17.03 -3.56
C GLU A 148 -1.35 16.83 -2.93
N ILE A 149 -1.81 17.80 -2.15
CA ILE A 149 -3.16 17.80 -1.57
C ILE A 149 -3.86 19.07 -2.00
N ALA A 150 -4.95 18.92 -2.76
CA ALA A 150 -5.71 20.02 -3.32
C ALA A 150 -6.14 21.00 -2.24
N LYS A 151 -6.04 22.31 -2.55
CA LYS A 151 -6.36 23.41 -1.63
C LYS A 151 -5.53 23.44 -0.33
N ARG A 152 -4.45 22.63 -0.23
CA ARG A 152 -3.58 22.54 0.95
C ARG A 152 -2.09 22.56 0.59
N PRO A 153 -1.62 23.61 -0.12
CA PRO A 153 -0.27 23.66 -0.67
C PRO A 153 0.84 23.56 0.39
N GLY A 154 0.55 23.87 1.66
CA GLY A 154 1.51 23.69 2.73
C GLY A 154 1.82 22.23 3.07
N ARG A 155 0.96 21.27 2.66
CA ARG A 155 1.12 19.82 2.86
C ARG A 155 1.67 19.10 1.63
N GLU A 156 1.89 19.82 0.52
CA GLU A 156 2.63 19.29 -0.63
C GLU A 156 4.04 18.90 -0.15
N ALA A 157 4.50 17.69 -0.49
CA ALA A 157 5.74 17.17 0.06
C ALA A 157 6.43 16.20 -0.90
N ASN A 158 7.77 16.20 -0.83
CA ASN A 158 8.60 15.14 -1.36
C ASN A 158 9.20 14.30 -0.23
N SER A 159 9.22 13.01 -0.44
CA SER A 159 9.70 12.07 0.55
C SER A 159 10.81 11.18 0.02
N HIS A 160 11.75 10.83 0.90
CA HIS A 160 12.81 9.87 0.67
C HIS A 160 12.71 8.77 1.72
N THR A 161 12.53 7.52 1.28
CA THR A 161 12.44 6.38 2.20
C THR A 161 13.46 5.33 1.83
N VAL A 162 14.16 4.80 2.83
CA VAL A 162 14.95 3.58 2.71
C VAL A 162 14.25 2.50 3.52
N ALA A 163 13.95 1.36 2.88
CA ALA A 163 13.24 0.27 3.52
C ALA A 163 13.95 -1.08 3.28
N VAL A 164 13.81 -1.97 4.26
CA VAL A 164 14.28 -3.35 4.17
C VAL A 164 13.19 -4.27 4.72
N ASP A 165 12.82 -5.27 3.93
CA ASP A 165 11.90 -6.34 4.29
C ASP A 165 12.62 -7.68 4.34
N SER A 166 12.41 -8.41 5.42
CA SER A 166 12.94 -9.74 5.67
C SER A 166 11.79 -10.75 5.73
N TYR A 167 11.80 -11.71 4.82
CA TYR A 167 10.80 -12.78 4.73
C TYR A 167 11.41 -14.07 5.27
N TYR A 168 10.73 -14.70 6.20
CA TYR A 168 11.10 -16.00 6.72
C TYR A 168 10.03 -17.05 6.39
N PHE A 169 10.37 -17.99 5.53
CA PHE A 169 9.49 -19.05 5.03
C PHE A 169 9.55 -20.27 5.96
N LEU A 170 8.55 -20.42 6.84
CA LEU A 170 8.39 -21.55 7.76
C LEU A 170 8.01 -22.84 7.00
N GLN A 171 7.08 -22.72 6.06
CA GLN A 171 6.63 -23.81 5.18
C GLN A 171 6.40 -23.31 3.74
N GLY A 172 7.45 -22.69 3.15
CA GLY A 172 7.32 -22.03 1.86
C GLY A 172 6.24 -20.94 1.89
N LEU A 173 5.44 -20.85 0.84
CA LEU A 173 4.35 -19.86 0.74
C LEU A 173 3.11 -20.21 1.59
N LYS A 174 3.05 -21.41 2.19
CA LYS A 174 1.95 -21.78 3.08
C LYS A 174 2.01 -21.02 4.41
N ARG A 175 3.23 -20.86 4.95
CA ARG A 175 3.45 -20.16 6.23
C ARG A 175 4.70 -19.34 6.15
N TYR A 176 4.60 -18.05 6.29
CA TYR A 176 5.75 -17.17 6.34
C TYR A 176 5.47 -15.95 7.20
N ALA A 177 6.54 -15.35 7.68
CA ALA A 177 6.53 -14.09 8.40
C ALA A 177 7.37 -13.07 7.64
N VAL A 178 7.00 -11.81 7.74
CA VAL A 178 7.75 -10.67 7.22
C VAL A 178 8.00 -9.72 8.37
N VAL A 179 9.23 -9.23 8.48
CA VAL A 179 9.57 -8.10 9.34
C VAL A 179 10.23 -7.04 8.48
N GLY A 180 9.71 -5.83 8.53
CA GLY A 180 10.20 -4.71 7.76
C GLY A 180 10.58 -3.53 8.65
N TYR A 181 11.57 -2.77 8.20
CA TYR A 181 11.94 -1.49 8.78
C TYR A 181 12.05 -0.45 7.67
N ALA A 182 11.59 0.77 7.95
CA ALA A 182 11.71 1.89 7.05
C ALA A 182 12.12 3.15 7.82
N PHE A 183 13.02 3.91 7.22
CA PHE A 183 13.34 5.28 7.62
C PHE A 183 12.90 6.23 6.51
N ARG A 184 12.12 7.26 6.86
CA ARG A 184 11.58 8.23 5.91
C ARG A 184 11.93 9.66 6.36
N VAL A 185 12.31 10.46 5.38
CA VAL A 185 12.41 11.92 5.48
C VAL A 185 11.31 12.50 4.60
N ASP A 186 10.43 13.30 5.17
CA ASP A 186 9.35 13.99 4.46
C ASP A 186 9.64 15.50 4.51
N ASN A 187 9.70 16.13 3.33
CA ASN A 187 9.98 17.55 3.18
C ASN A 187 8.75 18.23 2.56
N ALA A 188 7.95 18.84 3.39
CA ALA A 188 6.74 19.52 2.99
C ALA A 188 7.01 20.98 2.61
N ARG A 189 6.12 21.60 1.83
CA ARG A 189 6.23 23.01 1.47
C ARG A 189 6.14 23.96 2.65
N ALA A 190 5.41 23.60 3.70
CA ALA A 190 5.42 24.30 4.97
C ALA A 190 6.19 23.49 6.01
N ASN A 191 7.31 24.00 6.51
CA ASN A 191 8.27 23.31 7.39
C ASN A 191 7.64 22.66 8.63
N ARG A 192 6.49 23.15 9.12
CA ARG A 192 5.75 22.53 10.24
C ARG A 192 5.23 21.12 9.94
N TYR A 193 5.22 20.73 8.67
CA TYR A 193 4.84 19.39 8.20
C TYR A 193 6.04 18.54 7.79
N ASP A 194 7.26 19.10 7.84
CA ASP A 194 8.49 18.32 7.66
C ASP A 194 8.68 17.38 8.85
N TYR A 195 8.95 16.10 8.55
CA TYR A 195 9.25 15.14 9.61
C TYR A 195 10.25 14.07 9.14
N ASP A 196 10.90 13.46 10.13
CA ASP A 196 11.56 12.18 9.97
C ASP A 196 10.72 11.11 10.65
N SER A 197 10.69 9.90 10.10
CA SER A 197 9.99 8.79 10.75
C SER A 197 10.75 7.48 10.68
N HIS A 198 10.52 6.66 11.70
CA HIS A 198 10.96 5.28 11.80
C HIS A 198 9.73 4.38 11.86
N ALA A 199 9.67 3.39 10.99
CA ALA A 199 8.57 2.44 11.00
C ALA A 199 9.08 1.01 11.07
N ILE A 200 8.38 0.19 11.86
CA ILE A 200 8.56 -1.27 11.92
C ILE A 200 7.22 -1.89 11.55
N LYS A 201 7.25 -2.88 10.66
CA LYS A 201 6.08 -3.70 10.34
C LYS A 201 6.38 -5.17 10.59
N ALA A 202 5.36 -5.91 10.97
CA ALA A 202 5.39 -7.36 11.05
C ALA A 202 4.13 -7.91 10.39
N ARG A 203 4.29 -8.93 9.52
CA ARG A 203 3.17 -9.62 8.88
C ARG A 203 3.37 -11.12 8.99
N TYR A 204 2.29 -11.85 9.25
CA TYR A 204 2.24 -13.30 9.25
C TYR A 204 1.14 -13.78 8.32
N VAL A 205 1.47 -14.72 7.44
CA VAL A 205 0.55 -15.37 6.52
C VAL A 205 0.50 -16.85 6.79
N HIS A 206 -0.71 -17.37 6.91
CA HIS A 206 -0.98 -18.78 7.12
C HIS A 206 -2.05 -19.25 6.15
N ARG A 207 -1.72 -20.21 5.29
CA ARG A 207 -2.62 -20.87 4.35
C ARG A 207 -2.86 -22.31 4.76
N GLU A 208 -4.11 -22.68 4.88
CA GLU A 208 -4.55 -24.02 5.27
C GLU A 208 -5.85 -24.34 4.50
N ASN A 209 -6.34 -25.57 4.63
CA ASN A 209 -7.62 -25.94 4.05
C ASN A 209 -8.66 -26.16 5.17
N LEU A 210 -9.79 -25.47 5.07
CA LEU A 210 -10.98 -25.76 5.86
C LEU A 210 -11.84 -26.79 5.10
N GLY A 211 -11.58 -28.07 5.35
CA GLY A 211 -12.13 -29.16 4.56
C GLY A 211 -11.55 -29.17 3.13
N ARG A 212 -12.34 -28.75 2.15
CA ARG A 212 -11.89 -28.64 0.74
C ARG A 212 -11.61 -27.22 0.29
N LEU A 213 -11.96 -26.24 1.11
CA LEU A 213 -11.87 -24.83 0.77
C LEU A 213 -10.53 -24.27 1.27
N PRO A 214 -9.73 -23.63 0.39
CA PRO A 214 -8.54 -22.91 0.83
C PRO A 214 -8.92 -21.77 1.76
N LEU A 215 -8.22 -21.68 2.89
CA LEU A 215 -8.34 -20.64 3.90
C LEU A 215 -7.00 -19.94 4.03
N GLU A 216 -7.01 -18.61 4.00
CA GLU A 216 -5.86 -17.77 4.27
C GLU A 216 -6.13 -16.86 5.46
N LEU A 217 -5.22 -16.84 6.41
CA LEU A 217 -5.17 -15.89 7.52
C LEU A 217 -3.96 -14.99 7.29
N GLU A 218 -4.21 -13.69 7.26
CA GLU A 218 -3.15 -12.66 7.30
C GLU A 218 -3.32 -11.81 8.56
N ILE A 219 -2.21 -11.59 9.26
CA ILE A 219 -2.13 -10.69 10.42
C ILE A 219 -1.01 -9.71 10.14
N GLU A 220 -1.27 -8.42 10.23
CA GLU A 220 -0.26 -7.39 10.06
C GLU A 220 -0.32 -6.38 11.22
N GLY A 221 0.86 -5.93 11.65
CA GLY A 221 1.02 -4.82 12.59
C GLY A 221 2.08 -3.86 12.10
N LYS A 222 1.83 -2.57 12.22
CA LYS A 222 2.80 -1.52 11.91
C LYS A 222 2.85 -0.51 13.05
N TYR A 223 4.05 -0.19 13.49
CA TYR A 223 4.36 0.94 14.38
C TYR A 223 5.16 1.98 13.61
N GLU A 224 4.84 3.26 13.79
CA GLU A 224 5.57 4.37 13.20
C GLU A 224 5.70 5.49 14.22
N ASP A 225 6.94 5.97 14.41
CA ASP A 225 7.28 7.16 15.19
C ASP A 225 7.65 8.28 14.22
N ARG A 226 7.07 9.47 14.39
CA ARG A 226 7.32 10.66 13.58
C ARG A 226 7.77 11.83 14.44
N GLN A 227 8.83 12.49 14.03
CA GLN A 227 9.38 13.67 14.67
C GLN A 227 9.37 14.84 13.68
N TYR A 228 8.54 15.83 13.96
CA TYR A 228 8.41 17.02 13.11
C TYR A 228 9.56 17.99 13.41
N LYS A 229 10.02 18.70 12.38
CA LYS A 229 11.25 19.52 12.43
C LYS A 229 11.04 20.97 12.81
N ALA A 230 9.80 21.43 12.84
CA ALA A 230 9.48 22.82 13.17
C ALA A 230 8.28 22.91 14.12
N PRO A 231 8.24 23.93 14.98
CA PRO A 231 7.14 24.14 15.91
C PRO A 231 5.79 24.28 15.20
N ASP A 232 4.78 23.55 15.68
CA ASP A 232 3.40 23.76 15.23
C ASP A 232 2.82 24.99 15.94
N PRO A 233 2.18 25.93 15.21
CA PRO A 233 1.62 27.16 15.79
C PRO A 233 0.55 26.93 16.86
N MET A 234 -0.12 25.77 16.88
CA MET A 234 -1.18 25.48 17.85
C MET A 234 -0.63 25.05 19.20
N ILE A 235 0.53 24.37 19.23
CA ILE A 235 1.14 23.87 20.46
C ILE A 235 2.41 24.63 20.85
N GLY A 236 3.00 25.41 19.92
CA GLY A 236 4.20 26.22 20.14
C GLY A 236 5.50 25.44 20.27
N THR A 237 5.47 24.11 20.06
CA THR A 237 6.62 23.20 20.09
C THR A 237 6.63 22.30 18.85
N GLU A 238 7.72 21.58 18.65
CA GLU A 238 7.78 20.52 17.65
C GLU A 238 6.76 19.42 17.97
N ARG A 239 6.11 18.91 16.96
CA ARG A 239 5.12 17.85 17.07
C ARG A 239 5.80 16.48 17.05
N GLU A 240 5.31 15.56 17.85
CA GLU A 240 5.69 14.16 17.87
C GLU A 240 4.43 13.30 17.73
N ASP A 241 4.49 12.28 16.86
CA ASP A 241 3.39 11.34 16.67
C ASP A 241 3.87 9.91 16.81
N THR A 242 3.07 9.09 17.44
CA THR A 242 3.16 7.62 17.36
C THR A 242 1.92 7.05 16.71
N ARG A 243 2.11 6.06 15.84
CA ARG A 243 1.02 5.46 15.07
C ARG A 243 1.11 3.95 15.11
N TRP A 244 0.06 3.33 15.60
CA TRP A 244 -0.14 1.90 15.54
C TRP A 244 -1.22 1.56 14.53
N ARG A 245 -0.95 0.58 13.67
CA ARG A 245 -1.97 -0.03 12.81
C ARG A 245 -1.88 -1.53 12.95
N PHE A 246 -3.02 -2.15 13.07
CA PHE A 246 -3.16 -3.59 13.17
C PHE A 246 -4.27 -4.05 12.23
N SER A 247 -4.05 -5.14 11.51
CA SER A 247 -5.09 -5.73 10.68
C SER A 247 -5.08 -7.26 10.76
N VAL A 248 -6.28 -7.82 10.66
CA VAL A 248 -6.51 -9.25 10.51
C VAL A 248 -7.44 -9.45 9.32
N GLU A 249 -7.04 -10.30 8.40
CA GLU A 249 -7.87 -10.75 7.30
C GLU A 249 -7.98 -12.26 7.32
N LEU A 250 -9.21 -12.76 7.21
CA LEU A 250 -9.50 -14.18 7.04
C LEU A 250 -10.24 -14.35 5.71
N ARG A 251 -9.59 -15.01 4.74
CA ARG A 251 -10.11 -15.21 3.39
C ARG A 251 -10.39 -16.68 3.12
N LEU A 252 -11.60 -16.98 2.64
CA LEU A 252 -12.05 -18.30 2.24
C LEU A 252 -12.32 -18.33 0.72
N SER A 253 -11.61 -19.19 -0.02
CA SER A 253 -11.80 -19.35 -1.46
C SER A 253 -12.83 -20.46 -1.71
N PHE A 254 -13.94 -20.12 -2.40
CA PHE A 254 -14.98 -21.08 -2.75
C PHE A 254 -14.68 -21.81 -4.06
N THR A 255 -14.06 -21.08 -4.98
CA THR A 255 -13.58 -21.57 -6.28
C THR A 255 -12.23 -20.95 -6.58
N ASP A 256 -11.63 -21.32 -7.72
CA ASP A 256 -10.40 -20.68 -8.20
C ASP A 256 -10.61 -19.20 -8.57
N TYR A 257 -11.86 -18.77 -8.74
CA TYR A 257 -12.24 -17.43 -9.19
C TYR A 257 -12.96 -16.59 -8.13
N ALA A 258 -13.43 -17.18 -7.03
CA ALA A 258 -14.27 -16.48 -6.07
C ALA A 258 -13.83 -16.74 -4.63
N SER A 259 -13.67 -15.66 -3.87
CA SER A 259 -13.34 -15.71 -2.45
C SER A 259 -14.21 -14.72 -1.65
N TRP A 260 -14.30 -15.00 -0.36
CA TRP A 260 -14.91 -14.14 0.64
C TRP A 260 -13.93 -13.89 1.77
N ALA A 261 -13.89 -12.67 2.29
CA ALA A 261 -13.03 -12.30 3.39
C ALA A 261 -13.79 -11.57 4.49
N VAL A 262 -13.31 -11.73 5.71
CA VAL A 262 -13.61 -10.87 6.86
C VAL A 262 -12.35 -10.09 7.20
N ILE A 263 -12.50 -8.79 7.42
CA ILE A 263 -11.40 -7.85 7.60
C ILE A 263 -11.66 -7.06 8.87
N ILE A 264 -10.66 -6.98 9.74
CA ILE A 264 -10.66 -6.12 10.92
C ILE A 264 -9.40 -5.26 10.84
N LYS A 265 -9.57 -3.94 10.93
CA LYS A 265 -8.45 -2.99 10.98
C LYS A 265 -8.63 -2.11 12.22
N ASN A 266 -7.55 -1.86 12.93
CA ASN A 266 -7.51 -0.93 14.04
C ASN A 266 -6.31 0.00 13.86
N SER A 267 -6.55 1.29 14.00
CA SER A 267 -5.53 2.33 13.95
C SER A 267 -5.60 3.14 15.24
N ASP A 268 -4.46 3.48 15.78
CA ASP A 268 -4.31 4.34 16.96
C ASP A 268 -3.21 5.35 16.68
N TYR A 269 -3.59 6.62 16.65
CA TYR A 269 -2.72 7.75 16.38
C TYR A 269 -2.66 8.63 17.62
N ASP A 270 -1.52 8.65 18.28
CA ASP A 270 -1.23 9.54 19.40
C ASP A 270 -0.29 10.66 18.95
N SER A 271 -0.63 11.90 19.26
CA SER A 271 0.08 13.08 18.83
C SER A 271 0.16 14.12 19.95
N THR A 272 1.29 14.82 20.03
CA THR A 272 1.38 16.03 20.87
C THR A 272 0.47 17.16 20.37
N LEU A 273 -0.01 17.10 19.11
CA LEU A 273 -1.07 17.95 18.59
C LEU A 273 -2.44 17.27 18.82
N PRO A 274 -3.27 17.72 19.80
CA PRO A 274 -4.48 17.00 20.20
C PRO A 274 -5.49 16.72 19.07
N THR A 275 -5.55 17.60 18.07
CA THR A 275 -6.46 17.43 16.91
C THR A 275 -6.01 16.34 15.94
N ALA A 276 -4.81 15.79 16.11
CA ALA A 276 -4.26 14.72 15.29
C ALA A 276 -4.18 13.38 16.05
N SER A 277 -4.70 13.35 17.31
CA SER A 277 -4.85 12.10 18.06
C SER A 277 -6.25 11.54 17.85
N TYR A 278 -6.33 10.30 17.39
CA TYR A 278 -7.58 9.58 17.20
C TYR A 278 -7.32 8.08 17.11
N SER A 279 -8.33 7.28 17.36
CA SER A 279 -8.34 5.84 17.06
C SER A 279 -9.47 5.53 16.10
N ASP A 280 -9.32 4.44 15.38
CA ASP A 280 -10.24 3.99 14.36
C ASP A 280 -10.30 2.46 14.35
N LEU A 281 -11.51 1.89 14.30
CA LEU A 281 -11.78 0.46 14.15
C LEU A 281 -12.72 0.23 12.97
N VAL A 282 -12.22 -0.46 11.95
CA VAL A 282 -12.99 -0.88 10.78
C VAL A 282 -13.21 -2.38 10.83
N VAL A 283 -14.48 -2.81 10.74
CA VAL A 283 -14.87 -4.22 10.64
C VAL A 283 -15.68 -4.42 9.38
N GLY A 284 -15.20 -5.26 8.48
CA GLY A 284 -15.80 -5.41 7.16
C GLY A 284 -15.77 -6.83 6.61
N THR A 285 -16.44 -6.95 5.47
CA THR A 285 -16.49 -8.16 4.67
C THR A 285 -16.35 -7.82 3.20
N GLU A 286 -15.78 -8.73 2.42
CA GLU A 286 -15.49 -8.53 1.00
C GLU A 286 -15.75 -9.81 0.21
N ILE A 287 -16.33 -9.68 -0.96
CA ILE A 287 -16.37 -10.72 -1.99
C ILE A 287 -15.44 -10.28 -3.11
N ARG A 288 -14.56 -11.20 -3.55
CA ARG A 288 -13.61 -10.96 -4.63
C ARG A 288 -13.73 -12.01 -5.72
N LEU A 289 -13.71 -11.55 -6.97
CA LEU A 289 -13.66 -12.36 -8.18
C LEU A 289 -12.32 -12.10 -8.88
N SER A 290 -11.60 -13.17 -9.25
CA SER A 290 -10.29 -13.10 -9.95
C SER A 290 -10.35 -13.92 -11.23
N PHE A 291 -9.85 -13.37 -12.34
CA PHE A 291 -9.91 -13.97 -13.68
C PHE A 291 -8.54 -13.96 -14.37
#